data_8d62eefd6bc82f37c0614c9716e63404
#
_entry.id   8d62eefd6bc82f37c0614c9716e63404
#
_cell.length_a   1.000
_cell.length_b   1.000
_cell.length_c   1.000
_cell.angle_alpha   90.00
_cell.angle_beta   90.00
_cell.angle_gamma   90.00
#
_symmetry.space_group_name_H-M   'P 1'
#
loop_
_entity.id
_entity.type
_entity.pdbx_description
1 polymer ?
#
loop_
_entity_poly.entity_id
_entity_poly.type
_entity_poly.pdbx_seq_one_letter_code
_entity_poly.pdbx_strand_id
1 'polypeptide(L)'
;MSENPKVINNPPEAAVAKDGIQLIAKARVTVRANIRQLVGGAGEETILARVGEGIVSSIGSAASHKEVLENPDSISKVVLNKGLDSGTAFEILSIDIADIDIGKNIGAELQTDQAEADLKIAQAKAEERRAMAVATEHEMKALAQEMRARVIEAEAEVPRAMAE
;
A
#
# COMPACT_ATOMS: atom_id res chain seq x y z
N MET A 1 38.01 -28.01 -18.46
CA MET A 1 36.60 -27.78 -18.87
C MET A 1 36.33 -26.30 -18.82
N SER A 2 35.91 -25.75 -19.94
CA SER A 2 35.61 -24.34 -20.03
C SER A 2 34.23 -24.10 -19.40
N GLU A 3 34.23 -23.41 -18.27
CA GLU A 3 33.02 -22.93 -17.63
C GLU A 3 32.50 -21.75 -18.45
N ASN A 4 31.59 -22.03 -19.37
CA ASN A 4 30.98 -20.96 -20.15
C ASN A 4 29.99 -20.16 -19.32
N PRO A 5 30.08 -18.82 -19.33
CA PRO A 5 29.09 -17.98 -18.69
C PRO A 5 27.71 -18.22 -19.29
N LYS A 6 26.71 -18.29 -18.44
CA LYS A 6 25.31 -18.45 -18.82
C LYS A 6 24.54 -17.22 -18.42
N VAL A 7 23.70 -16.72 -19.31
CA VAL A 7 22.81 -15.61 -19.01
C VAL A 7 21.44 -16.15 -18.61
N ILE A 8 20.99 -15.77 -17.43
CA ILE A 8 19.68 -16.12 -16.89
C ILE A 8 18.81 -14.87 -16.90
N ASN A 9 17.66 -14.95 -17.52
CA ASN A 9 16.68 -13.87 -17.49
C ASN A 9 15.84 -13.99 -16.23
N ASN A 10 15.86 -12.95 -15.41
CA ASN A 10 15.00 -12.86 -14.25
C ASN A 10 13.58 -12.46 -14.70
N PRO A 11 12.52 -13.09 -14.17
CA PRO A 11 11.17 -12.64 -14.45
C PRO A 11 10.97 -11.21 -13.97
N PRO A 12 10.02 -10.45 -14.56
CA PRO A 12 9.78 -9.07 -14.13
C PRO A 12 9.44 -9.00 -12.66
N GLU A 13 10.16 -8.16 -11.94
CA GLU A 13 9.94 -7.93 -10.51
C GLU A 13 9.33 -6.56 -10.29
N ALA A 14 8.20 -6.52 -9.59
CA ALA A 14 7.51 -5.29 -9.24
C ALA A 14 7.94 -4.83 -7.85
N ALA A 15 8.33 -3.58 -7.75
CA ALA A 15 8.70 -2.95 -6.49
C ALA A 15 8.18 -1.52 -6.43
N VAL A 16 7.95 -1.02 -5.23
CA VAL A 16 7.45 0.34 -5.01
C VAL A 16 8.54 1.18 -4.39
N ALA A 17 8.90 2.29 -5.05
CA ALA A 17 9.81 3.26 -4.48
C ALA A 17 9.15 4.06 -3.35
N LYS A 18 9.94 4.81 -2.61
CA LYS A 18 9.42 5.60 -1.47
C LYS A 18 8.40 6.67 -1.87
N ASP A 19 8.40 7.08 -3.14
CA ASP A 19 7.41 8.01 -3.68
C ASP A 19 6.04 7.37 -3.97
N GLY A 20 5.92 6.06 -3.77
CA GLY A 20 4.67 5.33 -3.98
C GLY A 20 4.44 4.86 -5.41
N ILE A 21 5.39 5.05 -6.31
CA ILE A 21 5.29 4.63 -7.70
C ILE A 21 5.87 3.24 -7.87
N GLN A 22 5.08 2.35 -8.47
CA GLN A 22 5.50 0.99 -8.77
C GLN A 22 6.41 0.98 -9.99
N LEU A 23 7.52 0.26 -9.87
CA LEU A 23 8.46 0.02 -10.95
C LEU A 23 8.53 -1.49 -11.21
N ILE A 24 8.53 -1.85 -12.48
CA ILE A 24 8.69 -3.23 -12.92
C ILE A 24 10.05 -3.35 -13.57
N ALA A 25 10.94 -4.09 -12.95
CA ALA A 25 12.31 -4.26 -13.42
C ALA A 25 12.53 -5.65 -13.98
N LYS A 26 13.17 -5.72 -15.13
CA LYS A 26 13.66 -6.97 -15.74
C LYS A 26 15.18 -6.97 -15.64
N ALA A 27 15.73 -8.04 -15.12
CA ALA A 27 17.17 -8.17 -14.99
C ALA A 27 17.70 -9.37 -15.76
N ARG A 28 18.95 -9.27 -16.19
CA ARG A 28 19.73 -10.38 -16.74
C ARG A 28 20.88 -10.63 -15.80
N VAL A 29 21.02 -11.89 -15.41
CA VAL A 29 22.10 -12.28 -14.52
C VAL A 29 23.04 -13.17 -15.32
N THR A 30 24.31 -12.76 -15.41
CA THR A 30 25.35 -13.60 -16.00
C THR A 30 26.01 -14.39 -14.90
N VAL A 31 25.90 -15.69 -14.97
CA VAL A 31 26.45 -16.61 -13.99
C VAL A 31 27.42 -17.60 -14.62
N ARG A 32 28.32 -18.10 -13.83
CA ARG A 32 29.25 -19.16 -14.19
C ARG A 32 29.09 -20.29 -13.18
N ALA A 33 29.05 -21.52 -13.66
CA ALA A 33 29.00 -22.66 -12.77
C ALA A 33 30.26 -22.78 -11.92
N ASN A 34 30.09 -22.93 -10.62
CA ASN A 34 31.20 -23.16 -9.71
C ASN A 34 31.29 -24.66 -9.44
N ILE A 35 32.28 -25.31 -10.05
CA ILE A 35 32.46 -26.76 -9.97
C ILE A 35 32.64 -27.22 -8.53
N ARG A 36 33.28 -26.43 -7.69
CA ARG A 36 33.52 -26.78 -6.27
C ARG A 36 32.24 -26.85 -5.45
N GLN A 37 31.21 -26.12 -5.86
CA GLN A 37 29.92 -26.03 -5.16
C GLN A 37 28.77 -26.70 -5.90
N LEU A 38 29.06 -27.36 -7.04
CA LEU A 38 28.03 -28.02 -7.85
C LEU A 38 27.32 -29.14 -7.09
N VAL A 39 28.03 -29.82 -6.20
CA VAL A 39 27.45 -30.87 -5.36
C VAL A 39 26.96 -30.25 -4.05
N GLY A 40 25.64 -30.23 -3.89
CA GLY A 40 25.01 -29.70 -2.68
C GLY A 40 24.75 -28.20 -2.68
N GLY A 41 25.11 -27.47 -3.74
CA GLY A 41 24.81 -26.05 -3.86
C GLY A 41 23.38 -25.79 -4.36
N ALA A 42 22.85 -24.62 -4.04
CA ALA A 42 21.55 -24.17 -4.52
C ALA A 42 21.57 -23.89 -6.02
N GLY A 43 20.47 -24.14 -6.71
CA GLY A 43 20.34 -24.00 -8.17
C GLY A 43 20.03 -22.58 -8.64
N GLU A 44 19.78 -22.46 -9.94
CA GLU A 44 19.46 -21.19 -10.60
C GLU A 44 18.25 -20.47 -9.96
N GLU A 45 17.24 -21.23 -9.57
CA GLU A 45 16.02 -20.66 -8.95
C GLU A 45 16.34 -19.87 -7.70
N THR A 46 17.28 -20.33 -6.88
CA THR A 46 17.71 -19.64 -5.67
C THR A 46 18.41 -18.32 -6.03
N ILE A 47 19.22 -18.32 -7.08
CA ILE A 47 19.90 -17.10 -7.55
C ILE A 47 18.88 -16.10 -8.05
N LEU A 48 17.92 -16.54 -8.87
CA LEU A 48 16.87 -15.68 -9.38
C LEU A 48 16.02 -15.08 -8.26
N ALA A 49 15.66 -15.87 -7.26
CA ALA A 49 14.92 -15.41 -6.12
C ALA A 49 15.69 -14.35 -5.30
N ARG A 50 16.95 -14.60 -5.06
CA ARG A 50 17.82 -13.67 -4.31
C ARG A 50 18.07 -12.38 -5.07
N VAL A 51 18.29 -12.45 -6.38
CA VAL A 51 18.46 -11.27 -7.25
C VAL A 51 17.17 -10.46 -7.28
N GLY A 52 16.02 -11.12 -7.44
CA GLY A 52 14.72 -10.46 -7.41
C GLY A 52 14.47 -9.74 -6.11
N GLU A 53 14.72 -10.40 -4.99
CA GLU A 53 14.61 -9.78 -3.65
C GLU A 53 15.56 -8.59 -3.50
N GLY A 54 16.78 -8.71 -3.97
CA GLY A 54 17.76 -7.64 -3.94
C GLY A 54 17.33 -6.42 -4.76
N ILE A 55 16.77 -6.65 -5.93
CA ILE A 55 16.22 -5.60 -6.81
C ILE A 55 15.04 -4.90 -6.13
N VAL A 56 14.09 -5.66 -5.62
CA VAL A 56 12.91 -5.14 -4.91
C VAL A 56 13.35 -4.30 -3.70
N SER A 57 14.26 -4.80 -2.91
CA SER A 57 14.81 -4.09 -1.76
C SER A 57 15.52 -2.78 -2.15
N SER A 58 16.29 -2.80 -3.23
CA SER A 58 17.02 -1.64 -3.72
C SER A 58 16.07 -0.56 -4.25
N ILE A 59 15.05 -0.96 -5.01
CA ILE A 59 14.02 -0.05 -5.50
C ILE A 59 13.21 0.52 -4.33
N GLY A 60 12.83 -0.32 -3.37
CA GLY A 60 12.09 0.10 -2.18
C GLY A 60 12.84 1.10 -1.30
N SER A 61 14.16 1.08 -1.33
CA SER A 61 15.01 2.05 -0.60
C SER A 61 15.26 3.34 -1.37
N ALA A 62 14.98 3.37 -2.67
CA ALA A 62 15.16 4.58 -3.50
C ALA A 62 14.13 5.65 -3.13
N ALA A 63 14.59 6.89 -3.06
CA ALA A 63 13.75 8.02 -2.67
C ALA A 63 12.66 8.32 -3.71
N SER A 64 12.96 8.15 -4.99
CA SER A 64 12.02 8.38 -6.09
C SER A 64 12.23 7.39 -7.23
N HIS A 65 11.17 7.18 -8.01
CA HIS A 65 11.24 6.36 -9.22
C HIS A 65 12.21 6.93 -10.25
N LYS A 66 12.37 8.25 -10.30
CA LYS A 66 13.28 8.93 -11.22
C LYS A 66 14.73 8.55 -10.95
N GLU A 67 15.11 8.45 -9.70
CA GLU A 67 16.45 8.04 -9.30
C GLU A 67 16.80 6.65 -9.83
N VAL A 68 15.85 5.73 -9.75
CA VAL A 68 16.01 4.37 -10.27
C VAL A 68 16.12 4.37 -11.79
N LEU A 69 15.32 5.17 -12.49
CA LEU A 69 15.31 5.27 -13.94
C LEU A 69 16.58 5.93 -14.49
N GLU A 70 17.13 6.92 -13.77
CA GLU A 70 18.34 7.61 -14.16
C GLU A 70 19.61 6.78 -13.99
N ASN A 71 19.66 6.00 -12.90
CA ASN A 71 20.82 5.17 -12.55
C ASN A 71 20.46 3.72 -12.26
N PRO A 72 20.02 2.94 -13.27
CA PRO A 72 19.75 1.52 -13.06
C PRO A 72 20.99 0.73 -12.65
N ASP A 73 22.17 1.17 -13.05
CA ASP A 73 23.44 0.53 -12.69
C ASP A 73 23.72 0.56 -11.20
N SER A 74 23.21 1.55 -10.48
CA SER A 74 23.38 1.60 -9.03
C SER A 74 22.71 0.44 -8.34
N ILE A 75 21.56 0.02 -8.84
CA ILE A 75 20.83 -1.17 -8.34
C ILE A 75 21.65 -2.42 -8.60
N SER A 76 22.19 -2.56 -9.82
CA SER A 76 23.05 -3.68 -10.19
C SER A 76 24.25 -3.81 -9.27
N LYS A 77 24.91 -2.72 -8.97
CA LYS A 77 26.07 -2.69 -8.05
C LYS A 77 25.69 -3.08 -6.63
N VAL A 78 24.61 -2.55 -6.10
CA VAL A 78 24.14 -2.86 -4.74
C VAL A 78 23.77 -4.33 -4.63
N VAL A 79 23.06 -4.87 -5.60
CA VAL A 79 22.65 -6.28 -5.62
C VAL A 79 23.87 -7.19 -5.76
N LEU A 80 24.81 -6.85 -6.63
CA LEU A 80 26.03 -7.62 -6.82
C LEU A 80 26.89 -7.66 -5.54
N ASN A 81 26.98 -6.55 -4.81
CA ASN A 81 27.74 -6.46 -3.56
C ASN A 81 27.14 -7.25 -2.40
N LYS A 82 25.89 -7.68 -2.51
CA LYS A 82 25.23 -8.49 -1.47
C LYS A 82 25.72 -9.93 -1.38
N GLY A 83 26.55 -10.39 -2.33
CA GLY A 83 27.08 -11.75 -2.32
C GLY A 83 25.98 -12.81 -2.44
N LEU A 84 25.05 -12.59 -3.35
CA LEU A 84 23.85 -13.44 -3.52
C LEU A 84 24.16 -14.85 -4.03
N ASP A 85 25.33 -15.09 -4.57
CA ASP A 85 25.81 -16.36 -5.04
C ASP A 85 26.38 -17.27 -3.92
N SER A 86 26.45 -16.75 -2.71
CA SER A 86 26.96 -17.50 -1.56
C SER A 86 26.13 -18.75 -1.29
N GLY A 87 26.80 -19.89 -1.23
CA GLY A 87 26.15 -21.18 -1.01
C GLY A 87 25.41 -21.75 -2.23
N THR A 88 25.59 -21.15 -3.41
CA THR A 88 24.99 -21.64 -4.66
C THR A 88 26.02 -22.38 -5.52
N ALA A 89 25.52 -23.18 -6.46
CA ALA A 89 26.37 -23.86 -7.45
C ALA A 89 26.92 -22.92 -8.54
N PHE A 90 26.54 -21.65 -8.50
CA PHE A 90 26.86 -20.65 -9.50
C PHE A 90 27.55 -19.44 -8.89
N GLU A 91 28.37 -18.79 -9.69
CA GLU A 91 29.00 -17.51 -9.35
C GLU A 91 28.38 -16.43 -10.22
N ILE A 92 27.91 -15.34 -9.60
CA ILE A 92 27.36 -14.21 -10.31
C ILE A 92 28.49 -13.33 -10.84
N LEU A 93 28.60 -13.22 -12.15
CA LEU A 93 29.61 -12.40 -12.81
C LEU A 93 29.13 -10.96 -13.00
N SER A 94 27.88 -10.80 -13.42
CA SER A 94 27.29 -9.48 -13.59
C SER A 94 25.77 -9.56 -13.48
N ILE A 95 25.18 -8.42 -13.10
CA ILE A 95 23.73 -8.24 -13.06
C ILE A 95 23.45 -6.99 -13.87
N ASP A 96 22.69 -7.16 -14.94
CA ASP A 96 22.31 -6.06 -15.82
C ASP A 96 20.81 -5.85 -15.74
N ILE A 97 20.41 -4.61 -15.49
CA ILE A 97 19.00 -4.24 -15.56
C ILE A 97 18.65 -4.00 -17.02
N ALA A 98 17.87 -4.91 -17.59
CA ALA A 98 17.55 -4.87 -19.02
C ALA A 98 16.48 -3.84 -19.35
N ASP A 99 15.50 -3.69 -18.47
CA ASP A 99 14.37 -2.80 -18.69
C ASP A 99 13.72 -2.45 -17.36
N ILE A 100 13.24 -1.20 -17.24
CA ILE A 100 12.49 -0.73 -16.10
C ILE A 100 11.27 0.00 -16.63
N ASP A 101 10.10 -0.54 -16.32
CA ASP A 101 8.82 0.07 -16.69
C ASP A 101 8.18 0.73 -15.46
N ILE A 102 7.49 1.83 -15.69
CA ILE A 102 6.68 2.46 -14.66
C ILE A 102 5.33 1.77 -14.64
N GLY A 103 4.98 1.20 -13.49
CA GLY A 103 3.67 0.60 -13.26
C GLY A 103 2.67 1.62 -12.71
N LYS A 104 1.85 1.17 -11.78
CA LYS A 104 0.82 1.99 -11.17
C LYS A 104 1.40 2.93 -10.12
N ASN A 105 0.74 4.07 -9.92
CA ASN A 105 1.02 4.92 -8.78
C ASN A 105 0.22 4.43 -7.57
N ILE A 106 0.81 3.52 -6.81
CA ILE A 106 0.18 2.89 -5.65
C ILE A 106 -0.07 3.93 -4.56
N GLY A 107 0.81 4.91 -4.40
CA GLY A 107 0.62 5.99 -3.45
C GLY A 107 -0.63 6.81 -3.75
N ALA A 108 -0.88 7.14 -5.02
CA ALA A 108 -2.08 7.85 -5.43
C ALA A 108 -3.35 6.99 -5.26
N GLU A 109 -3.29 5.70 -5.58
CA GLU A 109 -4.41 4.78 -5.35
C GLU A 109 -4.76 4.69 -3.87
N LEU A 110 -3.77 4.55 -3.00
CA LEU A 110 -3.97 4.52 -1.55
C LEU A 110 -4.55 5.83 -1.02
N GLN A 111 -4.10 6.97 -1.54
CA GLN A 111 -4.65 8.27 -1.17
C GLN A 111 -6.11 8.40 -1.63
N THR A 112 -6.44 7.91 -2.82
CA THR A 112 -7.81 7.90 -3.33
C THR A 112 -8.69 7.01 -2.46
N ASP A 113 -8.25 5.80 -2.15
CA ASP A 113 -8.97 4.86 -1.29
C ASP A 113 -9.17 5.46 0.11
N GLN A 114 -8.15 6.12 0.64
CA GLN A 114 -8.24 6.80 1.94
C GLN A 114 -9.25 7.95 1.88
N ALA A 115 -9.23 8.74 0.82
CA ALA A 115 -10.18 9.84 0.64
C ALA A 115 -11.61 9.32 0.52
N GLU A 116 -11.83 8.22 -0.20
CA GLU A 116 -13.15 7.58 -0.30
C GLU A 116 -13.62 7.05 1.05
N ALA A 117 -12.73 6.41 1.81
CA ALA A 117 -13.04 5.92 3.15
C ALA A 117 -13.38 7.08 4.09
N ASP A 118 -12.61 8.16 4.05
CA ASP A 118 -12.87 9.36 4.86
C ASP A 118 -14.20 10.02 4.48
N LEU A 119 -14.53 10.04 3.19
CA LEU A 119 -15.82 10.55 2.71
C LEU A 119 -16.97 9.71 3.25
N LYS A 120 -16.87 8.39 3.20
CA LYS A 120 -17.89 7.48 3.74
C LYS A 120 -18.08 7.68 5.25
N ILE A 121 -17.00 7.85 5.99
CA ILE A 121 -17.03 8.11 7.43
C ILE A 121 -17.72 9.45 7.69
N ALA A 122 -17.38 10.48 6.91
CA ALA A 122 -18.00 11.81 7.05
C ALA A 122 -19.50 11.77 6.73
N GLN A 123 -19.89 11.04 5.70
CA GLN A 123 -21.30 10.84 5.34
C GLN A 123 -22.07 10.10 6.45
N ALA A 124 -21.48 9.04 7.00
CA ALA A 124 -22.09 8.28 8.10
C ALA A 124 -22.27 9.16 9.34
N LYS A 125 -21.29 9.98 9.70
CA LYS A 125 -21.39 10.93 10.79
C LYS A 125 -22.45 12.00 10.54
N ALA A 126 -22.55 12.50 9.30
CA ALA A 126 -23.57 13.47 8.91
C ALA A 126 -24.99 12.87 9.02
N GLU A 127 -25.17 11.63 8.60
CA GLU A 127 -26.46 10.92 8.74
C GLU A 127 -26.80 10.69 10.20
N GLU A 128 -25.85 10.30 11.02
CA GLU A 128 -26.02 10.13 12.46
C GLU A 128 -26.45 11.45 13.12
N ARG A 129 -25.78 12.54 12.80
CA ARG A 129 -26.15 13.88 13.32
C ARG A 129 -27.54 14.29 12.87
N ARG A 130 -27.88 14.00 11.62
CA ARG A 130 -29.21 14.29 11.08
C ARG A 130 -30.29 13.49 11.80
N ALA A 131 -30.04 12.19 12.03
CA ALA A 131 -30.94 11.32 12.77
C ALA A 131 -31.12 11.80 14.22
N MET A 132 -30.04 12.20 14.87
CA MET A 132 -30.10 12.77 16.21
C MET A 132 -30.85 14.08 16.26
N ALA A 133 -30.66 14.96 15.27
CA ALA A 133 -31.39 16.21 15.17
C ALA A 133 -32.89 16.00 14.97
N VAL A 134 -33.27 15.05 14.14
CA VAL A 134 -34.67 14.67 13.94
C VAL A 134 -35.29 14.08 15.21
N ALA A 135 -34.56 13.20 15.91
CA ALA A 135 -35.01 12.65 17.18
C ALA A 135 -35.20 13.74 18.25
N THR A 136 -34.27 14.67 18.35
CA THR A 136 -34.35 15.82 19.25
C THR A 136 -35.54 16.71 18.91
N GLU A 137 -35.80 16.97 17.61
CA GLU A 137 -36.95 17.72 17.14
C GLU A 137 -38.26 17.04 17.55
N HIS A 138 -38.36 15.72 17.39
CA HIS A 138 -39.55 14.97 17.82
C HIS A 138 -39.73 15.02 19.33
N GLU A 139 -38.68 14.89 20.11
CA GLU A 139 -38.74 15.03 21.56
C GLU A 139 -39.20 16.43 21.98
N MET A 140 -38.68 17.46 21.33
CA MET A 140 -39.09 18.83 21.59
C MET A 140 -40.55 19.09 21.22
N LYS A 141 -41.05 18.52 20.12
CA LYS A 141 -42.46 18.62 19.75
C LYS A 141 -43.34 17.90 20.75
N ALA A 142 -42.96 16.72 21.18
CA ALA A 142 -43.70 15.96 22.20
C ALA A 142 -43.75 16.73 23.54
N LEU A 143 -42.64 17.32 23.95
CA LEU A 143 -42.54 18.12 25.15
C LEU A 143 -43.41 19.39 25.02
N ALA A 144 -43.42 20.05 23.86
CA ALA A 144 -44.25 21.25 23.63
C ALA A 144 -45.75 20.89 23.67
N GLN A 145 -46.16 19.75 23.13
CA GLN A 145 -47.54 19.29 23.22
C GLN A 145 -47.94 18.95 24.63
N GLU A 146 -47.06 18.33 25.42
CA GLU A 146 -47.30 18.05 26.82
C GLU A 146 -47.45 19.32 27.63
N MET A 147 -46.60 20.31 27.37
CA MET A 147 -46.69 21.63 28.01
C MET A 147 -47.98 22.37 27.67
N ARG A 148 -48.43 22.28 26.40
CA ARG A 148 -49.71 22.85 25.97
C ARG A 148 -50.90 22.21 26.68
N ALA A 149 -50.86 20.89 26.85
CA ALA A 149 -51.88 20.15 27.56
C ALA A 149 -51.95 20.61 29.02
N ARG A 150 -50.84 20.77 29.68
CA ARG A 150 -50.74 21.31 31.08
C ARG A 150 -51.28 22.73 31.19
N VAL A 151 -50.95 23.59 30.24
CA VAL A 151 -51.44 24.96 30.22
C VAL A 151 -52.95 25.00 30.06
N ILE A 152 -53.51 24.18 29.16
CA ILE A 152 -54.94 24.07 28.94
C ILE A 152 -55.66 23.58 30.19
N GLU A 153 -55.12 22.58 30.91
CA GLU A 153 -55.67 22.10 32.18
C GLU A 153 -55.64 23.20 33.23
N ALA A 154 -54.53 23.94 33.34
CA ALA A 154 -54.42 25.04 34.25
C ALA A 154 -55.40 26.18 33.96
N GLU A 155 -55.58 26.54 32.67
CA GLU A 155 -56.56 27.50 32.20
C GLU A 155 -57.99 27.02 32.49
N ALA A 156 -58.27 25.75 32.34
CA ALA A 156 -59.58 25.18 32.66
C ALA A 156 -59.90 25.17 34.16
N GLU A 157 -58.92 25.07 35.01
CA GLU A 157 -59.06 25.13 36.47
C GLU A 157 -59.24 26.55 36.98
N VAL A 158 -58.66 27.57 36.34
CA VAL A 158 -58.73 28.97 36.79
C VAL A 158 -60.19 29.47 36.78
N PRO A 159 -61.03 29.29 35.78
CA PRO A 159 -62.43 29.70 35.83
C PRO A 159 -63.21 29.05 36.96
N ARG A 160 -62.95 27.81 37.32
CA ARG A 160 -63.59 27.13 38.44
C ARG A 160 -63.21 27.78 39.77
N ALA A 161 -61.98 28.10 39.94
CA ALA A 161 -61.49 28.79 41.11
C ALA A 161 -62.07 30.19 41.27
N MET A 162 -62.33 30.90 40.19
CA MET A 162 -62.97 32.21 40.20
C MET A 162 -64.49 32.14 40.40
N ALA A 163 -65.11 31.03 40.09
CA ALA A 163 -66.53 30.84 40.26
C ALA A 163 -66.94 30.49 41.69
N GLU A 164 -66.04 30.13 42.51
CA GLU A 164 -66.19 29.96 43.95
C GLU A 164 -65.94 31.28 44.67
#